data_11c18804750d6a35097f84275b58957b
#
_entry.id   11c18804750d6a35097f84275b58957b
#
_cell.length_a   1.000
_cell.length_b   1.000
_cell.length_c   1.000
_cell.angle_alpha   90.00
_cell.angle_beta   90.00
_cell.angle_gamma   90.00
#
_symmetry.space_group_name_H-M   'P 1'
#
loop_
_entity.id
_entity.type
_entity.pdbx_description
1 polymer ?
#
loop_
_entity_poly.entity_id
_entity_poly.type
_entity_poly.pdbx_seq_one_letter_code
_entity_poly.pdbx_strand_id
1 'polypeptide(L)'
;MKRLICCLKDRRGSSFPFVIAVTLVLMLIMCGFLEFYRLKIIANGVRDAAQEAIMITVNDNYANVYHGVREGYSGGYQPNNGGFKYSVDKGNVLSKMDKILGTKVESGRHVKYTGGDRKSVV
;
A
#
# COMPACT_ATOMS: atom_id res chain seq x y z
N MET A 1 -32.63 28.90 -9.22
CA MET A 1 -32.00 28.41 -10.48
C MET A 1 -32.15 29.35 -11.67
N LYS A 2 -33.35 29.90 -11.96
CA LYS A 2 -33.55 30.83 -13.11
C LYS A 2 -32.67 32.10 -13.06
N ARG A 3 -32.38 32.67 -11.89
CA ARG A 3 -31.53 33.87 -11.76
C ARG A 3 -30.07 33.65 -12.06
N LEU A 4 -29.53 32.46 -11.74
CA LEU A 4 -28.13 32.09 -12.09
C LEU A 4 -27.92 31.91 -13.59
N ILE A 5 -28.93 31.35 -14.28
CA ILE A 5 -28.91 31.17 -15.73
C ILE A 5 -28.97 32.53 -16.45
N CYS A 6 -29.72 33.49 -15.87
CA CYS A 6 -29.85 34.86 -16.43
C CYS A 6 -28.51 35.62 -16.35
N CYS A 7 -27.75 35.49 -15.26
CA CYS A 7 -26.42 36.09 -15.12
C CYS A 7 -25.37 35.48 -16.08
N LEU A 8 -25.51 34.22 -16.42
CA LEU A 8 -24.63 33.54 -17.39
C LEU A 8 -24.96 33.91 -18.84
N LYS A 9 -26.18 34.42 -19.11
CA LYS A 9 -26.64 34.80 -20.45
C LYS A 9 -26.40 36.25 -20.79
N ASP A 10 -26.02 37.08 -19.80
CA ASP A 10 -25.77 38.50 -20.04
C ASP A 10 -24.39 38.67 -20.71
N ARG A 11 -24.44 38.90 -22.05
CA ARG A 11 -23.26 39.04 -22.93
C ARG A 11 -22.57 40.42 -22.82
N ARG A 12 -23.03 41.28 -21.91
CA ARG A 12 -22.43 42.60 -21.73
C ARG A 12 -21.34 42.57 -20.64
N GLY A 13 -20.14 42.21 -21.04
CA GLY A 13 -18.94 42.80 -20.46
C GLY A 13 -18.37 42.17 -19.20
N SER A 14 -18.66 40.91 -18.81
CA SER A 14 -17.91 40.30 -17.71
C SER A 14 -17.68 38.80 -17.92
N SER A 15 -16.67 38.50 -18.74
CA SER A 15 -16.07 37.14 -18.80
C SER A 15 -15.36 36.79 -17.49
N PHE A 16 -15.12 37.75 -16.61
CA PHE A 16 -14.38 37.62 -15.36
C PHE A 16 -14.98 36.59 -14.39
N PRO A 17 -16.29 36.63 -14.03
CA PRO A 17 -16.85 35.62 -13.14
C PRO A 17 -16.89 34.21 -13.75
N PHE A 18 -17.00 34.11 -15.08
CA PHE A 18 -16.94 32.84 -15.78
C PHE A 18 -15.53 32.22 -15.71
N VAL A 19 -14.50 33.01 -15.93
CA VAL A 19 -13.10 32.56 -15.83
C VAL A 19 -12.79 32.09 -14.40
N ILE A 20 -13.23 32.84 -13.39
CA ILE A 20 -13.06 32.43 -11.98
C ILE A 20 -13.77 31.09 -11.70
N ALA A 21 -14.99 30.92 -12.17
CA ALA A 21 -15.75 29.67 -11.97
C ALA A 21 -15.04 28.48 -12.62
N VAL A 22 -14.54 28.62 -13.85
CA VAL A 22 -13.81 27.59 -14.57
C VAL A 22 -12.49 27.25 -13.88
N THR A 23 -11.73 28.26 -13.42
CA THR A 23 -10.46 28.00 -12.71
C THR A 23 -10.68 27.29 -11.38
N LEU A 24 -11.73 27.64 -10.62
CA LEU A 24 -12.07 26.94 -9.39
C LEU A 24 -12.46 25.46 -9.63
N VAL A 25 -13.23 25.19 -10.68
CA VAL A 25 -13.61 23.82 -11.05
C VAL A 25 -12.36 23.00 -11.45
N LEU A 26 -11.47 23.57 -12.26
CA LEU A 26 -10.22 22.92 -12.64
C LEU A 26 -9.33 22.64 -11.41
N MET A 27 -9.24 23.58 -10.48
CA MET A 27 -8.48 23.40 -9.24
C MET A 27 -9.04 22.26 -8.36
N LEU A 28 -10.35 22.15 -8.24
CA LEU A 28 -10.99 21.04 -7.52
C LEU A 28 -10.74 19.69 -8.18
N ILE A 29 -10.80 19.63 -9.51
CA ILE A 29 -10.50 18.42 -10.28
C ILE A 29 -9.04 18.00 -10.04
N MET A 30 -8.09 18.94 -10.13
CA MET A 30 -6.67 18.66 -9.87
C MET A 30 -6.42 18.16 -8.43
N CYS A 31 -7.08 18.74 -7.43
CA CYS A 31 -7.03 18.24 -6.05
C CYS A 31 -7.49 16.78 -5.95
N GLY A 32 -8.60 16.44 -6.60
CA GLY A 32 -9.11 15.06 -6.63
C GLY A 32 -8.13 14.09 -7.27
N PHE A 33 -7.47 14.47 -8.37
CA PHE A 33 -6.44 13.65 -9.01
C PHE A 33 -5.23 13.44 -8.09
N LEU A 34 -4.75 14.46 -7.40
CA LEU A 34 -3.61 14.35 -6.48
C LEU A 34 -3.91 13.37 -5.34
N GLU A 35 -5.09 13.42 -4.74
CA GLU A 35 -5.50 12.47 -3.70
C GLU A 35 -5.59 11.03 -4.24
N PHE A 36 -6.14 10.85 -5.43
CA PHE A 36 -6.20 9.53 -6.07
C PHE A 36 -4.80 8.95 -6.34
N TYR A 37 -3.88 9.75 -6.87
CA TYR A 37 -2.50 9.31 -7.11
C TYR A 37 -1.78 8.95 -5.81
N ARG A 38 -2.00 9.73 -4.76
CA ARG A 38 -1.45 9.45 -3.42
C ARG A 38 -1.87 8.08 -2.92
N LEU A 39 -3.17 7.76 -2.99
CA LEU A 39 -3.68 6.44 -2.59
C LEU A 39 -3.09 5.32 -3.44
N LYS A 40 -2.95 5.52 -4.75
CA LYS A 40 -2.37 4.53 -5.66
C LYS A 40 -0.90 4.25 -5.34
N ILE A 41 -0.11 5.28 -5.03
CA ILE A 41 1.30 5.13 -4.64
C ILE A 41 1.41 4.32 -3.34
N ILE A 42 0.58 4.61 -2.33
CA ILE A 42 0.56 3.87 -1.07
C ILE A 42 0.19 2.40 -1.31
N ALA A 43 -0.86 2.13 -2.09
CA ALA A 43 -1.30 0.78 -2.40
C ALA A 43 -0.21 -0.04 -3.11
N ASN A 44 0.48 0.54 -4.10
CA ASN A 44 1.58 -0.11 -4.78
C ASN A 44 2.76 -0.37 -3.82
N GLY A 45 3.13 0.61 -2.99
CA GLY A 45 4.21 0.44 -2.01
C GLY A 45 3.94 -0.68 -1.01
N VAL A 46 2.69 -0.83 -0.54
CA VAL A 46 2.31 -1.95 0.34
C VAL A 46 2.39 -3.29 -0.39
N ARG A 47 1.94 -3.33 -1.64
CA ARG A 47 2.02 -4.54 -2.45
C ARG A 47 3.46 -4.98 -2.68
N ASP A 48 4.35 -4.08 -3.05
CA ASP A 48 5.76 -4.36 -3.30
C ASP A 48 6.45 -4.84 -2.01
N ALA A 49 6.19 -4.18 -0.89
CA ALA A 49 6.72 -4.59 0.41
C ALA A 49 6.21 -5.98 0.86
N ALA A 50 4.96 -6.33 0.54
CA ALA A 50 4.43 -7.65 0.81
C ALA A 50 5.13 -8.73 -0.03
N GLN A 51 5.36 -8.46 -1.31
CA GLN A 51 6.09 -9.38 -2.20
C GLN A 51 7.52 -9.59 -1.71
N GLU A 52 8.23 -8.54 -1.34
CA GLU A 52 9.59 -8.62 -0.81
C GLU A 52 9.63 -9.40 0.52
N ALA A 53 8.70 -9.14 1.44
CA ALA A 53 8.62 -9.88 2.71
C ALA A 53 8.36 -11.39 2.51
N ILE A 54 7.55 -11.75 1.52
CA ILE A 54 7.31 -13.15 1.15
C ILE A 54 8.59 -13.77 0.57
N MET A 55 9.27 -13.07 -0.36
CA MET A 55 10.53 -13.54 -0.93
C MET A 55 11.61 -13.79 0.13
N ILE A 56 11.75 -12.88 1.09
CA ILE A 56 12.69 -13.06 2.21
C ILE A 56 12.30 -14.30 3.02
N THR A 57 11.02 -14.51 3.30
CA THR A 57 10.54 -15.66 4.06
C THR A 57 10.79 -16.97 3.32
N VAL A 58 10.59 -17.00 2.01
CA VAL A 58 10.90 -18.17 1.17
C VAL A 58 12.39 -18.46 1.16
N ASN A 59 13.23 -17.43 1.01
CA ASN A 59 14.67 -17.58 1.01
C ASN A 59 15.22 -18.09 2.35
N ASP A 60 14.69 -17.57 3.48
CA ASP A 60 15.07 -18.03 4.82
C ASP A 60 14.74 -19.53 5.04
N ASN A 61 13.68 -20.02 4.40
CA ASN A 61 13.26 -21.41 4.49
C ASN A 61 13.86 -22.31 3.41
N TYR A 62 14.62 -21.76 2.46
CA TYR A 62 15.15 -22.53 1.32
C TYR A 62 15.98 -23.73 1.76
N ALA A 63 16.88 -23.56 2.74
CA ALA A 63 17.70 -24.63 3.27
C ALA A 63 16.88 -25.79 3.85
N ASN A 64 15.77 -25.47 4.53
CA ASN A 64 14.88 -26.47 5.16
C ASN A 64 14.05 -27.24 4.12
N VAL A 65 13.69 -26.61 3.02
CA VAL A 65 12.88 -27.20 1.94
C VAL A 65 13.76 -27.97 0.96
N TYR A 66 14.97 -27.52 0.70
CA TYR A 66 15.88 -28.10 -0.27
C TYR A 66 16.21 -29.57 0.00
N HIS A 67 16.47 -29.92 1.26
CA HIS A 67 16.74 -31.30 1.64
C HIS A 67 15.56 -32.22 1.32
N GLY A 68 14.34 -31.79 1.60
CA GLY A 68 13.15 -32.57 1.30
C GLY A 68 12.96 -32.82 -0.18
N VAL A 69 13.13 -31.78 -0.99
CA VAL A 69 13.01 -31.89 -2.46
C VAL A 69 14.09 -32.80 -3.05
N ARG A 70 15.32 -32.69 -2.55
CA ARG A 70 16.44 -33.52 -3.04
C ARG A 70 16.30 -34.99 -2.69
N GLU A 71 15.81 -35.29 -1.49
CA GLU A 71 15.67 -36.64 -0.97
C GLU A 71 14.34 -37.30 -1.29
N GLY A 72 13.45 -36.60 -2.01
CA GLY A 72 12.18 -37.13 -2.51
C GLY A 72 11.04 -37.21 -1.49
N TYR A 73 11.14 -36.50 -0.36
CA TYR A 73 10.05 -36.35 0.58
C TYR A 73 9.45 -34.94 0.55
N SER A 74 8.31 -34.74 1.22
CA SER A 74 7.62 -33.46 1.20
C SER A 74 8.50 -32.32 1.72
N GLY A 75 8.67 -31.28 0.91
CA GLY A 75 9.41 -30.08 1.29
C GLY A 75 8.83 -29.46 2.57
N GLY A 76 9.70 -29.08 3.48
CA GLY A 76 9.29 -28.52 4.76
C GLY A 76 9.18 -29.54 5.90
N TYR A 77 9.38 -30.82 5.62
CA TYR A 77 9.48 -31.86 6.64
C TYR A 77 10.90 -32.40 6.70
N GLN A 78 11.40 -32.65 7.89
CA GLN A 78 12.70 -33.29 8.13
C GLN A 78 12.52 -34.60 8.88
N PRO A 79 13.32 -35.64 8.54
CA PRO A 79 13.27 -36.91 9.26
C PRO A 79 13.71 -36.70 10.72
N ASN A 80 12.96 -37.26 11.65
CA ASN A 80 13.26 -37.26 13.08
C ASN A 80 13.04 -38.69 13.66
N ASN A 81 13.61 -38.97 14.82
CA ASN A 81 13.54 -40.27 15.49
C ASN A 81 12.09 -40.78 15.69
N GLY A 82 11.50 -41.38 14.65
CA GLY A 82 10.15 -41.94 14.66
C GLY A 82 9.15 -41.29 13.67
N GLY A 83 9.59 -40.37 12.80
CA GLY A 83 8.70 -39.76 11.80
C GLY A 83 9.28 -38.52 11.14
N PHE A 84 8.41 -37.69 10.62
CA PHE A 84 8.78 -36.41 9.99
C PHE A 84 8.35 -35.24 10.86
N LYS A 85 9.25 -34.30 11.10
CA LYS A 85 8.96 -33.06 11.81
C LYS A 85 8.86 -31.90 10.80
N TYR A 86 7.84 -31.07 10.94
CA TYR A 86 7.70 -29.85 10.16
C TYR A 86 8.78 -28.83 10.53
N SER A 87 9.58 -28.42 9.56
CA SER A 87 10.78 -27.57 9.76
C SER A 87 10.66 -26.18 9.15
N VAL A 88 9.57 -25.89 8.41
CA VAL A 88 9.38 -24.59 7.78
C VAL A 88 8.89 -23.58 8.82
N ASP A 89 9.66 -22.52 9.02
CA ASP A 89 9.22 -21.37 9.78
C ASP A 89 8.34 -20.50 8.86
N LYS A 90 7.05 -20.38 9.17
CA LYS A 90 6.12 -19.51 8.45
C LYS A 90 6.53 -18.04 8.55
N GLY A 91 7.46 -17.74 9.48
CA GLY A 91 7.97 -16.40 9.72
C GLY A 91 6.88 -15.39 10.10
N ASN A 92 7.27 -14.29 10.64
CA ASN A 92 6.35 -13.18 10.80
C ASN A 92 6.45 -12.26 9.58
N VAL A 93 5.75 -12.62 8.50
CA VAL A 93 5.73 -11.84 7.23
C VAL A 93 5.32 -10.39 7.49
N LEU A 94 4.37 -10.18 8.41
CA LEU A 94 3.92 -8.83 8.79
C LEU A 94 5.04 -8.03 9.44
N SER A 95 5.83 -8.65 10.33
CA SER A 95 6.98 -7.97 10.96
C SER A 95 8.08 -7.62 9.95
N LYS A 96 8.33 -8.48 8.95
CA LYS A 96 9.26 -8.19 7.86
C LYS A 96 8.74 -7.05 6.98
N MET A 97 7.45 -7.06 6.67
CA MET A 97 6.80 -6.00 5.91
C MET A 97 6.85 -4.66 6.66
N ASP A 98 6.61 -4.64 7.97
CA ASP A 98 6.74 -3.45 8.81
C ASP A 98 8.16 -2.88 8.77
N LYS A 99 9.17 -3.76 8.78
CA LYS A 99 10.56 -3.33 8.69
C LYS A 99 10.88 -2.70 7.33
N ILE A 100 10.34 -3.24 6.24
CA ILE A 100 10.54 -2.72 4.88
C ILE A 100 9.82 -1.38 4.71
N LEU A 101 8.56 -1.30 5.17
CA LEU A 101 7.77 -0.06 5.09
C LEU A 101 8.20 1.01 6.09
N GLY A 102 8.96 0.63 7.14
CA GLY A 102 9.29 1.50 8.26
C GLY A 102 8.05 1.85 9.10
N THR A 103 7.10 0.91 9.21
CA THR A 103 5.89 1.04 10.01
C THR A 103 6.10 0.50 11.42
N LYS A 104 5.32 1.01 12.39
CA LYS A 104 5.26 0.50 13.75
C LYS A 104 3.82 0.12 14.08
N VAL A 105 3.66 -0.93 14.87
CA VAL A 105 2.34 -1.36 15.34
C VAL A 105 1.95 -0.56 16.58
N GLU A 106 0.91 0.28 16.46
CA GLU A 106 0.30 0.99 17.58
C GLU A 106 -1.18 0.62 17.66
N SER A 107 -1.63 0.14 18.80
CA SER A 107 -3.03 -0.24 19.05
C SER A 107 -3.63 -1.17 17.99
N GLY A 108 -2.83 -2.13 17.49
CA GLY A 108 -3.27 -3.08 16.45
C GLY A 108 -3.35 -2.51 15.03
N ARG A 109 -2.80 -1.33 14.80
CA ARG A 109 -2.72 -0.69 13.47
C ARG A 109 -1.27 -0.45 13.09
N HIS A 110 -0.96 -0.65 11.81
CA HIS A 110 0.35 -0.35 11.25
C HIS A 110 0.42 1.14 10.89
N VAL A 111 1.31 1.87 11.56
CA VAL A 111 1.42 3.33 11.43
C VAL A 111 2.81 3.71 10.93
N LYS A 112 2.86 4.55 9.91
CA LYS A 112 4.09 5.16 9.42
C LYS A 112 4.17 6.61 9.88
N TYR A 113 5.27 6.98 10.51
CA TYR A 113 5.59 8.36 10.85
C TYR A 113 6.27 9.02 9.65
N THR A 114 5.59 9.97 9.03
CA THR A 114 6.17 10.82 7.98
C THR A 114 6.60 12.11 8.62
N GLY A 115 7.86 12.53 8.43
CA GLY A 115 8.53 13.64 9.13
C GLY A 115 7.61 14.80 9.52
N GLY A 116 7.59 15.13 10.83
CA GLY A 116 6.72 16.12 11.44
C GLY A 116 5.36 15.56 11.86
N ASP A 117 5.32 14.73 12.93
CA ASP A 117 4.13 14.32 13.71
C ASP A 117 2.87 13.84 12.94
N ARG A 118 2.93 13.66 11.64
CA ARG A 118 1.80 13.14 10.86
C ARG A 118 1.82 11.62 10.85
N LYS A 119 0.83 11.03 11.51
CA LYS A 119 0.58 9.58 11.48
C LYS A 119 -0.24 9.24 10.24
N SER A 120 0.28 8.41 9.35
CA SER A 120 -0.51 7.77 8.30
C SER A 120 -0.71 6.30 8.67
N VAL A 121 -1.97 5.89 8.72
CA VAL A 121 -2.34 4.47 8.90
C VAL A 121 -2.22 3.78 7.54
N VAL A 122 -1.49 2.69 7.51
CA VAL A 122 -1.29 1.86 6.30
C VAL A 122 -2.11 0.59 6.42
#